data_2ad1ed96ad98fda3da18634d8d167f54
#
_entry.id   2ad1ed96ad98fda3da18634d8d167f54
#
_cell.length_a   1.000
_cell.length_b   1.000
_cell.length_c   1.000
_cell.angle_alpha   90.00
_cell.angle_beta   90.00
_cell.angle_gamma   90.00
#
_symmetry.space_group_name_H-M   'P 1'
#
loop_
_entity.id
_entity.type
_entity.pdbx_description
1 polymer ?
#
loop_
_entity_poly.entity_id
_entity_poly.type
_entity_poly.pdbx_seq_one_letter_code
_entity_poly.pdbx_strand_id
1 'polypeptide(L)'
;MKKILSLCMVILTSFSLCACSSEERKETNNQTKTEEKIYGVGETTTYKKDGQERVHFTVNSVSNTSDRNEFADSQPEQVIIIHYSYENIASEEDVYFSSVNFKVIDEGGNVCETYPASINTYPQMAPAGTKSEGEEAYGLKQQSSKIKLVVDLDYFGNKVTYELPIQ
;
A
#
# COMPACT_ATOMS: atom_id res chain seq x y z
N MET A 1 8.49 -60.42 48.34
CA MET A 1 8.11 -60.53 49.77
C MET A 1 7.22 -59.38 50.14
N LYS A 2 6.05 -59.76 50.66
CA LYS A 2 5.14 -58.97 51.54
C LYS A 2 4.51 -57.73 50.91
N LYS A 3 3.20 -57.74 50.48
CA LYS A 3 2.00 -57.69 51.30
C LYS A 3 1.87 -56.30 51.96
N ILE A 4 0.78 -55.57 51.93
CA ILE A 4 -0.64 -55.78 52.30
C ILE A 4 -1.36 -54.49 52.04
N LEU A 5 -2.48 -54.43 51.41
CA LEU A 5 -3.90 -54.47 51.85
C LEU A 5 -4.50 -53.10 52.13
N SER A 6 -5.46 -52.75 51.29
CA SER A 6 -6.84 -52.49 51.69
C SER A 6 -7.15 -51.28 52.57
N LEU A 7 -7.98 -50.37 52.11
CA LEU A 7 -9.34 -50.23 52.71
C LEU A 7 -10.18 -49.20 51.92
N CYS A 8 -11.36 -49.66 51.58
CA CYS A 8 -12.46 -48.84 51.10
C CYS A 8 -12.92 -47.84 52.12
N MET A 9 -13.32 -46.63 51.67
CA MET A 9 -14.45 -46.00 52.34
C MET A 9 -15.22 -45.10 51.36
N VAL A 10 -16.43 -45.54 51.11
CA VAL A 10 -17.50 -44.82 50.42
C VAL A 10 -18.05 -43.77 51.38
N ILE A 11 -18.19 -42.52 50.94
CA ILE A 11 -19.17 -41.61 51.50
C ILE A 11 -19.83 -40.81 50.42
N LEU A 12 -21.14 -40.84 50.46
CA LEU A 12 -22.15 -40.28 49.57
C LEU A 12 -22.19 -38.73 49.59
N THR A 13 -22.57 -38.24 48.43
CA THR A 13 -23.54 -37.12 48.18
C THR A 13 -23.30 -35.75 48.76
N SER A 14 -23.17 -34.81 47.84
CA SER A 14 -24.08 -33.66 47.78
C SER A 14 -24.09 -33.02 46.42
N PHE A 15 -25.25 -33.05 45.78
CA PHE A 15 -25.59 -32.29 44.60
C PHE A 15 -25.53 -30.78 44.96
N SER A 16 -24.62 -30.04 44.35
CA SER A 16 -24.72 -28.59 44.28
C SER A 16 -24.84 -28.20 42.82
N LEU A 17 -26.04 -27.86 42.43
CA LEU A 17 -26.33 -27.15 41.20
C LEU A 17 -25.73 -25.75 41.31
N CYS A 18 -24.54 -25.57 40.77
CA CYS A 18 -24.04 -24.25 40.43
C CYS A 18 -24.36 -23.99 38.98
N ALA A 19 -25.33 -23.11 38.76
CA ALA A 19 -25.59 -22.50 37.49
C ALA A 19 -24.35 -21.71 37.05
N CYS A 20 -23.56 -22.24 36.16
CA CYS A 20 -22.59 -21.44 35.43
C CYS A 20 -23.34 -20.59 34.41
N SER A 21 -23.54 -19.34 34.72
CA SER A 21 -23.77 -18.31 33.70
C SER A 21 -22.52 -18.25 32.85
N SER A 22 -22.66 -18.65 31.61
CA SER A 22 -21.67 -18.39 30.56
C SER A 22 -21.57 -16.87 30.35
N GLU A 23 -20.64 -16.22 31.00
CA GLU A 23 -20.16 -14.93 30.58
C GLU A 23 -19.42 -15.15 29.24
N GLU A 24 -20.12 -14.88 28.15
CA GLU A 24 -19.48 -14.62 26.88
C GLU A 24 -18.49 -13.46 27.05
N ARG A 25 -17.22 -13.81 27.16
CA ARG A 25 -16.14 -12.87 27.03
C ARG A 25 -16.17 -12.39 25.57
N LYS A 26 -16.91 -11.31 25.33
CA LYS A 26 -16.71 -10.52 24.10
C LYS A 26 -15.27 -10.02 24.15
N GLU A 27 -14.39 -10.72 23.46
CA GLU A 27 -13.14 -10.12 23.03
C GLU A 27 -13.52 -8.96 22.11
N THR A 28 -13.55 -7.79 22.68
CA THR A 28 -13.59 -6.54 21.93
C THR A 28 -12.24 -6.43 21.26
N ASN A 29 -12.17 -6.98 20.05
CA ASN A 29 -11.03 -6.80 19.16
C ASN A 29 -11.06 -5.32 18.73
N ASN A 30 -10.54 -4.47 19.60
CA ASN A 30 -10.34 -3.07 19.34
C ASN A 30 -9.12 -2.95 18.41
N GLN A 31 -9.26 -3.42 17.16
CA GLN A 31 -8.37 -3.00 16.10
C GLN A 31 -8.56 -1.49 15.98
N THR A 32 -7.67 -0.75 16.60
CA THR A 32 -7.47 0.65 16.28
C THR A 32 -7.09 0.69 14.81
N LYS A 33 -8.09 0.95 13.96
CA LYS A 33 -7.87 1.22 12.54
C LYS A 33 -7.06 2.51 12.52
N THR A 34 -5.74 2.38 12.46
CA THR A 34 -4.87 3.52 12.18
C THR A 34 -5.35 4.05 10.84
N GLU A 35 -5.91 5.24 10.81
CA GLU A 35 -6.30 5.87 9.55
C GLU A 35 -5.02 6.03 8.73
N GLU A 36 -4.97 5.31 7.61
CA GLU A 36 -3.85 5.38 6.69
C GLU A 36 -3.82 6.79 6.09
N LYS A 37 -2.72 7.51 6.29
CA LYS A 37 -2.59 8.87 5.73
C LYS A 37 -2.65 8.80 4.22
N ILE A 38 -3.55 9.59 3.62
CA ILE A 38 -3.64 9.79 2.18
C ILE A 38 -2.91 11.09 1.84
N TYR A 39 -2.05 11.03 0.85
CA TYR A 39 -1.21 12.14 0.40
C TYR A 39 -1.79 12.80 -0.85
N GLY A 40 -1.52 14.08 -1.04
CA GLY A 40 -1.89 14.87 -2.22
C GLY A 40 -0.70 15.18 -3.14
N VAL A 41 -0.99 15.91 -4.20
CA VAL A 41 0.05 16.46 -5.11
C VAL A 41 1.01 17.36 -4.34
N GLY A 42 2.31 17.19 -4.56
CA GLY A 42 3.37 17.95 -3.89
C GLY A 42 3.68 17.52 -2.46
N GLU A 43 2.91 16.60 -1.88
CA GLU A 43 3.25 16.05 -0.57
C GLU A 43 4.31 14.96 -0.70
N THR A 44 5.36 15.09 0.10
CA THR A 44 6.46 14.12 0.16
C THR A 44 6.15 13.02 1.16
N THR A 45 6.31 11.78 0.74
CA THR A 45 6.35 10.62 1.63
C THR A 45 7.79 10.24 1.95
N THR A 46 8.00 9.65 3.12
CA THR A 46 9.33 9.25 3.58
C THR A 46 9.31 7.77 3.93
N TYR A 47 10.13 6.98 3.24
CA TYR A 47 10.44 5.62 3.68
C TYR A 47 11.54 5.66 4.74
N LYS A 48 11.29 4.96 5.86
CA LYS A 48 12.25 4.81 6.96
C LYS A 48 12.57 3.34 7.18
N LYS A 49 13.83 3.05 7.42
CA LYS A 49 14.30 1.74 7.85
C LYS A 49 15.17 1.91 9.10
N ASP A 50 14.86 1.14 10.15
CA ASP A 50 15.56 1.22 11.45
C ASP A 50 15.56 2.64 12.05
N GLY A 51 14.45 3.38 11.85
CA GLY A 51 14.29 4.75 12.33
C GLY A 51 15.00 5.83 11.50
N GLN A 52 15.77 5.44 10.47
CA GLN A 52 16.48 6.36 9.57
C GLN A 52 15.72 6.57 8.27
N GLU A 53 15.67 7.83 7.81
CA GLU A 53 15.12 8.16 6.50
C GLU A 53 16.01 7.61 5.40
N ARG A 54 15.39 6.92 4.45
CA ARG A 54 16.08 6.26 3.33
C ARG A 54 15.71 6.87 2.00
N VAL A 55 14.42 7.10 1.79
CA VAL A 55 13.90 7.57 0.52
C VAL A 55 12.82 8.62 0.76
N HIS A 56 12.86 9.68 -0.01
CA HIS A 56 11.74 10.59 -0.21
C HIS A 56 11.10 10.34 -1.56
N PHE A 57 9.76 10.38 -1.61
CA PHE A 57 9.00 10.25 -2.85
C PHE A 57 7.89 11.29 -2.88
N THR A 58 7.70 11.93 -4.04
CA THR A 58 6.70 13.00 -4.24
C THR A 58 6.03 12.82 -5.60
N VAL A 59 4.70 12.91 -5.64
CA VAL A 59 3.98 13.09 -6.91
C VAL A 59 3.87 14.58 -7.19
N ASN A 60 4.45 15.02 -8.31
CA ASN A 60 4.53 16.43 -8.66
C ASN A 60 3.27 16.91 -9.41
N SER A 61 2.71 16.07 -10.29
CA SER A 61 1.48 16.36 -11.03
C SER A 61 0.86 15.11 -11.63
N VAL A 62 -0.43 15.20 -11.96
CA VAL A 62 -1.13 14.28 -12.86
C VAL A 62 -1.83 15.12 -13.91
N SER A 63 -1.57 14.86 -15.17
CA SER A 63 -2.15 15.61 -16.29
C SER A 63 -2.78 14.71 -17.33
N ASN A 64 -3.80 15.24 -18.02
CA ASN A 64 -4.35 14.59 -19.20
C ASN A 64 -3.40 14.70 -20.39
N THR A 65 -3.43 13.69 -21.26
CA THR A 65 -2.82 13.78 -22.58
C THR A 65 -3.80 13.31 -23.65
N SER A 66 -3.75 14.00 -24.79
CA SER A 66 -4.46 13.58 -26.01
C SER A 66 -3.67 12.57 -26.83
N ASP A 67 -2.45 12.26 -26.41
CA ASP A 67 -1.61 11.30 -27.11
C ASP A 67 -2.27 9.92 -27.13
N ARG A 68 -2.32 9.31 -28.31
CA ARG A 68 -2.86 7.98 -28.54
C ARG A 68 -1.93 7.19 -29.44
N ASN A 69 -1.66 5.98 -29.01
CA ASN A 69 -0.86 5.05 -29.77
C ASN A 69 -1.76 4.08 -30.54
N GLU A 70 -1.75 4.15 -31.85
CA GLU A 70 -2.59 3.29 -32.71
C GLU A 70 -2.20 1.81 -32.63
N PHE A 71 -1.00 1.51 -32.15
CA PHE A 71 -0.49 0.14 -31.97
C PHE A 71 -0.71 -0.39 -30.54
N ALA A 72 -1.36 0.38 -29.67
CA ALA A 72 -1.68 -0.10 -28.32
C ALA A 72 -2.76 -1.20 -28.36
N ASP A 73 -2.61 -2.21 -27.52
CA ASP A 73 -3.55 -3.33 -27.41
C ASP A 73 -4.96 -2.90 -27.03
N SER A 74 -5.08 -1.75 -26.36
CA SER A 74 -6.36 -1.17 -25.97
C SER A 74 -6.37 0.35 -26.16
N GLN A 75 -7.57 0.89 -26.39
CA GLN A 75 -7.78 2.34 -26.46
C GLN A 75 -8.58 2.76 -25.21
N PRO A 76 -7.93 3.35 -24.22
CA PRO A 76 -8.58 3.76 -22.98
C PRO A 76 -9.44 5.00 -23.18
N GLU A 77 -10.43 5.21 -22.33
CA GLU A 77 -11.29 6.40 -22.35
C GLU A 77 -10.52 7.70 -22.07
N GLN A 78 -9.49 7.60 -21.25
CA GLN A 78 -8.64 8.73 -20.86
C GLN A 78 -7.21 8.25 -20.69
N VAL A 79 -6.23 9.07 -21.10
CA VAL A 79 -4.81 8.82 -20.85
C VAL A 79 -4.28 9.94 -19.97
N ILE A 80 -3.56 9.55 -18.94
CA ILE A 80 -2.92 10.46 -18.00
C ILE A 80 -1.40 10.22 -17.96
N ILE A 81 -0.67 11.28 -17.59
CA ILE A 81 0.74 11.23 -17.26
C ILE A 81 0.92 11.61 -15.81
N ILE A 82 1.58 10.77 -15.05
CA ILE A 82 1.98 11.02 -13.65
C ILE A 82 3.44 11.43 -13.67
N HIS A 83 3.73 12.67 -13.21
CA HIS A 83 5.08 13.16 -12.99
C HIS A 83 5.42 13.04 -11.51
N TYR A 84 6.56 12.46 -11.20
CA TYR A 84 7.02 12.20 -9.83
C TYR A 84 8.51 12.45 -9.68
N SER A 85 8.94 12.64 -8.44
CA SER A 85 10.35 12.77 -8.08
C SER A 85 10.66 11.91 -6.86
N TYR A 86 11.92 11.50 -6.75
CA TYR A 86 12.42 10.76 -5.60
C TYR A 86 13.86 11.14 -5.27
N GLU A 87 14.21 10.96 -4.01
CA GLU A 87 15.53 11.22 -3.47
C GLU A 87 16.00 10.03 -2.64
N ASN A 88 17.17 9.53 -2.95
CA ASN A 88 17.86 8.56 -2.11
C ASN A 88 18.61 9.31 -1.01
N ILE A 89 18.05 9.36 0.19
CA ILE A 89 18.65 10.06 1.34
C ILE A 89 19.85 9.28 1.87
N ALA A 90 19.68 7.99 2.12
CA ALA A 90 20.70 7.17 2.77
C ALA A 90 20.49 5.66 2.54
N SER A 91 19.86 5.25 1.43
CA SER A 91 19.83 3.83 1.07
C SER A 91 21.22 3.39 0.63
N GLU A 92 21.61 2.19 1.00
CA GLU A 92 22.89 1.59 0.61
C GLU A 92 22.89 1.22 -0.89
N GLU A 93 21.72 0.89 -1.41
CA GLU A 93 21.51 0.58 -2.83
C GLU A 93 20.93 1.80 -3.56
N ASP A 94 21.18 1.85 -4.86
CA ASP A 94 20.56 2.85 -5.74
C ASP A 94 19.03 2.71 -5.71
N VAL A 95 18.33 3.84 -5.64
CA VAL A 95 16.87 3.89 -5.62
C VAL A 95 16.36 4.15 -7.02
N TYR A 96 15.34 3.40 -7.41
CA TYR A 96 14.67 3.54 -8.70
C TYR A 96 13.17 3.33 -8.54
N PHE A 97 12.38 4.24 -9.10
CA PHE A 97 10.92 4.10 -9.20
C PHE A 97 10.47 4.10 -10.64
N SER A 98 9.52 3.24 -10.93
CA SER A 98 8.86 3.13 -12.23
C SER A 98 7.46 2.55 -12.07
N SER A 99 6.79 2.26 -13.17
CA SER A 99 5.43 1.67 -13.18
C SER A 99 5.29 0.40 -12.34
N VAL A 100 6.34 -0.37 -12.12
CA VAL A 100 6.30 -1.60 -11.28
C VAL A 100 6.04 -1.29 -9.81
N ASN A 101 6.37 -0.09 -9.36
CA ASN A 101 6.09 0.38 -7.99
C ASN A 101 4.67 0.92 -7.83
N PHE A 102 3.94 1.16 -8.93
CA PHE A 102 2.71 1.93 -8.94
C PHE A 102 1.49 1.07 -9.23
N LYS A 103 0.43 1.36 -8.52
CA LYS A 103 -0.90 0.87 -8.85
C LYS A 103 -1.84 2.06 -8.95
N VAL A 104 -2.28 2.36 -10.17
CA VAL A 104 -3.24 3.43 -10.47
C VAL A 104 -4.65 2.87 -10.46
N ILE A 105 -5.57 3.58 -9.83
CA ILE A 105 -6.98 3.20 -9.70
C ILE A 105 -7.82 4.42 -10.09
N ASP A 106 -8.72 4.26 -11.06
CA ASP A 106 -9.64 5.31 -11.51
C ASP A 106 -10.80 5.55 -10.53
N GLU A 107 -11.66 6.53 -10.78
CA GLU A 107 -12.81 6.83 -9.92
C GLU A 107 -13.85 5.70 -9.91
N GLY A 108 -13.87 4.82 -10.91
CA GLY A 108 -14.71 3.62 -10.93
C GLY A 108 -14.17 2.46 -10.11
N GLY A 109 -12.99 2.62 -9.53
CA GLY A 109 -12.33 1.56 -8.77
C GLY A 109 -11.60 0.55 -9.65
N ASN A 110 -11.41 0.85 -10.93
CA ASN A 110 -10.67 -0.04 -11.84
C ASN A 110 -9.17 0.15 -11.69
N VAL A 111 -8.42 -0.93 -11.62
CA VAL A 111 -6.98 -0.90 -11.75
C VAL A 111 -6.64 -0.60 -13.21
N CYS A 112 -5.80 0.42 -13.40
CA CYS A 112 -5.39 0.93 -14.71
C CYS A 112 -4.02 0.35 -15.08
N GLU A 113 -3.84 0.14 -16.37
CA GLU A 113 -2.59 -0.37 -16.94
C GLU A 113 -1.75 0.78 -17.49
N THR A 114 -0.45 0.57 -17.60
CA THR A 114 0.42 1.50 -18.33
C THR A 114 -0.03 1.65 -19.77
N TYR A 115 0.17 2.84 -20.31
CA TYR A 115 -0.18 3.14 -21.70
C TYR A 115 1.04 3.71 -22.45
N PRO A 116 1.31 3.27 -23.67
CA PRO A 116 2.48 3.72 -24.43
C PRO A 116 2.28 5.13 -25.05
N ALA A 117 2.03 6.12 -24.19
CA ALA A 117 2.04 7.53 -24.60
C ALA A 117 3.46 8.11 -24.55
N SER A 118 3.66 9.25 -25.20
CA SER A 118 4.92 9.98 -25.14
C SER A 118 5.12 10.58 -23.76
N ILE A 119 6.28 10.31 -23.16
CA ILE A 119 6.74 10.91 -21.92
C ILE A 119 8.04 11.68 -22.18
N ASN A 120 8.31 12.70 -21.37
CA ASN A 120 9.47 13.58 -21.55
C ASN A 120 10.60 13.28 -20.56
N THR A 121 10.27 12.73 -19.39
CA THR A 121 11.21 12.50 -18.30
C THR A 121 11.29 11.03 -17.96
N TYR A 122 12.48 10.46 -18.11
CA TYR A 122 12.72 9.05 -17.82
C TYR A 122 13.46 8.91 -16.50
N PRO A 123 12.93 8.10 -15.55
CA PRO A 123 13.55 7.91 -14.24
C PRO A 123 14.96 7.30 -14.40
N GLN A 124 15.85 7.70 -13.51
CA GLN A 124 17.22 7.20 -13.45
C GLN A 124 17.50 6.62 -12.08
N MET A 125 18.38 5.63 -11.99
CA MET A 125 18.86 5.14 -10.72
C MET A 125 19.51 6.28 -9.92
N ALA A 126 19.11 6.45 -8.66
CA ALA A 126 19.59 7.49 -7.77
C ALA A 126 20.50 6.88 -6.70
N PRO A 127 21.83 7.04 -6.82
CA PRO A 127 22.76 6.72 -5.74
C PRO A 127 22.48 7.53 -4.47
N ALA A 128 23.01 7.09 -3.32
CA ALA A 128 22.83 7.78 -2.05
C ALA A 128 23.20 9.27 -2.14
N GLY A 129 22.33 10.13 -1.63
CA GLY A 129 22.46 11.59 -1.66
C GLY A 129 22.07 12.24 -2.99
N THR A 130 21.45 11.51 -3.91
CA THR A 130 21.02 12.06 -5.22
C THR A 130 19.50 11.95 -5.44
N LYS A 131 19.03 12.65 -6.47
CA LYS A 131 17.61 12.74 -6.85
C LYS A 131 17.42 12.30 -8.29
N SER A 132 16.22 11.84 -8.58
CA SER A 132 15.75 11.63 -9.94
C SER A 132 14.26 11.98 -10.02
N GLU A 133 13.78 12.13 -11.23
CA GLU A 133 12.37 12.31 -11.55
C GLU A 133 12.01 11.48 -12.78
N GLY A 134 10.72 11.22 -12.93
CA GLY A 134 10.20 10.41 -14.01
C GLY A 134 8.74 10.69 -14.31
N GLU A 135 8.33 10.23 -15.46
CA GLU A 135 6.94 10.22 -15.90
C GLU A 135 6.51 8.80 -16.23
N GLU A 136 5.25 8.48 -15.90
CA GLU A 136 4.60 7.23 -16.30
C GLU A 136 3.21 7.52 -16.85
N ALA A 137 2.86 6.92 -17.98
CA ALA A 137 1.56 7.09 -18.59
C ALA A 137 0.63 5.90 -18.30
N TYR A 138 -0.65 6.19 -18.02
CA TYR A 138 -1.68 5.20 -17.71
C TYR A 138 -2.95 5.44 -18.51
N GLY A 139 -3.58 4.33 -18.94
CA GLY A 139 -4.89 4.33 -19.58
C GLY A 139 -6.01 4.08 -18.58
N LEU A 140 -6.89 5.06 -18.37
CA LEU A 140 -8.05 4.93 -17.49
C LEU A 140 -9.21 4.28 -18.23
N LYS A 141 -9.97 3.43 -17.53
CA LYS A 141 -11.12 2.70 -18.11
C LYS A 141 -12.37 3.55 -18.18
N GLN A 142 -12.39 4.70 -17.52
CA GLN A 142 -13.44 5.70 -17.57
C GLN A 142 -12.88 7.11 -17.40
N GLN A 143 -13.68 8.11 -17.80
CA GLN A 143 -13.35 9.51 -17.51
C GLN A 143 -13.35 9.71 -15.98
N SER A 144 -12.30 10.33 -15.50
CA SER A 144 -12.07 10.56 -14.07
C SER A 144 -11.51 11.96 -13.85
N SER A 145 -11.90 12.60 -12.75
CA SER A 145 -11.37 13.90 -12.33
C SER A 145 -10.17 13.74 -11.39
N LYS A 146 -10.02 12.55 -10.82
CA LYS A 146 -8.93 12.18 -9.93
C LYS A 146 -8.60 10.70 -10.05
N ILE A 147 -7.46 10.32 -9.51
CA ILE A 147 -7.05 8.92 -9.35
C ILE A 147 -6.62 8.65 -7.91
N LYS A 148 -6.63 7.37 -7.55
CA LYS A 148 -5.87 6.86 -6.42
C LYS A 148 -4.60 6.20 -6.95
N LEU A 149 -3.45 6.59 -6.37
CA LEU A 149 -2.17 5.97 -6.65
C LEU A 149 -1.65 5.29 -5.39
N VAL A 150 -1.36 4.00 -5.47
CA VAL A 150 -0.65 3.27 -4.42
C VAL A 150 0.78 3.09 -4.87
N VAL A 151 1.73 3.55 -4.06
CA VAL A 151 3.17 3.46 -4.31
C VAL A 151 3.79 2.48 -3.33
N ASP A 152 4.52 1.50 -3.83
CA ASP A 152 5.36 0.62 -3.01
C ASP A 152 6.76 1.24 -2.90
N LEU A 153 7.13 1.66 -1.68
CA LEU A 153 8.35 2.44 -1.44
C LEU A 153 9.63 1.58 -1.31
N ASP A 154 9.49 0.25 -1.12
CA ASP A 154 10.64 -0.61 -0.86
C ASP A 154 10.54 -2.01 -1.46
N TYR A 155 9.53 -2.28 -2.28
CA TYR A 155 9.19 -3.60 -2.85
C TYR A 155 8.84 -4.70 -1.81
N PHE A 156 8.79 -4.38 -0.52
CA PHE A 156 8.49 -5.32 0.56
C PHE A 156 7.15 -5.04 1.26
N GLY A 157 6.39 -4.08 0.74
CA GLY A 157 5.03 -3.79 1.20
C GLY A 157 4.88 -2.51 2.02
N ASN A 158 5.90 -1.67 2.12
CA ASN A 158 5.77 -0.32 2.64
C ASN A 158 5.06 0.57 1.62
N LYS A 159 3.73 0.53 1.65
CA LYS A 159 2.88 1.22 0.68
C LYS A 159 2.34 2.51 1.24
N VAL A 160 2.23 3.48 0.36
CA VAL A 160 1.57 4.76 0.63
C VAL A 160 0.50 5.01 -0.42
N THR A 161 -0.52 5.75 -0.03
CA THR A 161 -1.66 6.05 -0.90
C THR A 161 -1.73 7.54 -1.14
N TYR A 162 -1.89 7.92 -2.40
CA TYR A 162 -2.17 9.27 -2.86
C TYR A 162 -3.58 9.35 -3.42
N GLU A 163 -4.26 10.47 -3.22
CA GLU A 163 -5.43 10.88 -3.98
C GLU A 163 -5.07 12.13 -4.78
N LEU A 164 -5.11 12.03 -6.10
CA LEU A 164 -4.49 12.99 -7.01
C LEU A 164 -5.51 13.53 -8.00
N PRO A 165 -5.80 14.85 -8.01
CA PRO A 165 -6.60 15.46 -9.05
C PRO A 165 -5.87 15.41 -10.38
N ILE A 166 -6.62 15.22 -11.47
CA ILE A 166 -6.12 15.27 -12.85
C ILE A 166 -6.31 16.70 -13.36
N GLN A 167 -5.24 17.28 -13.91
CA GLN A 167 -5.19 18.62 -14.49
C GLN A 167 -5.37 18.59 -16.00
#